data_83c4e012d5716372ad21cb5dd27048c9
#
_entry.id   83c4e012d5716372ad21cb5dd27048c9
#
_cell.length_a   1.000
_cell.length_b   1.000
_cell.length_c   1.000
_cell.angle_alpha   90.00
_cell.angle_beta   90.00
_cell.angle_gamma   90.00
#
_symmetry.space_group_name_H-M   'P 1'
#
loop_
_entity.id
_entity.type
_entity.pdbx_description
1 polymer ?
#
loop_
_entity_poly.entity_id
_entity_poly.type
_entity_poly.pdbx_seq_one_letter_code
_entity_poly.pdbx_strand_id
1 'polypeptide(L)'
;HTKPASIAQHANTSKSVWRYLLAWQITLLLGLNSFLNYIIITWLPSILTETGHSATQAGAYHGAFQIATALPGLILIPLLAKLKDQSALSFILAMLSALSALGLLYMPSFAFVWTLMLGFCSGACFILGLSFISLRTDDSQQAASLSGMSQSVGYLLAAIGPMLAGALHTTTGSWSAPLWLCAIAGVLCALCGLGSGKNTTLAKSANELL
;
A
#
# COMPACT_ATOMS: atom_id res chain seq x y z
N HIS A 1 18.98 -55.28 -7.53
CA HIS A 1 17.89 -54.50 -8.12
C HIS A 1 17.17 -53.69 -7.03
N THR A 2 17.68 -52.53 -6.75
CA THR A 2 17.02 -51.55 -5.90
C THR A 2 16.12 -50.70 -6.81
N LYS A 3 14.81 -50.82 -6.65
CA LYS A 3 13.82 -49.92 -7.29
C LYS A 3 14.05 -48.50 -6.76
N PRO A 4 14.10 -47.50 -7.65
CA PRO A 4 14.11 -46.11 -7.19
C PRO A 4 12.73 -45.83 -6.53
N ALA A 5 12.78 -45.29 -5.32
CA ALA A 5 11.59 -44.78 -4.65
C ALA A 5 10.94 -43.72 -5.55
N SER A 6 9.69 -43.96 -5.94
CA SER A 6 8.88 -42.98 -6.64
C SER A 6 8.69 -41.79 -5.70
N ILE A 7 9.33 -40.67 -6.04
CA ILE A 7 8.99 -39.36 -5.50
C ILE A 7 7.54 -39.11 -5.94
N ALA A 8 6.61 -39.47 -5.06
CA ALA A 8 5.23 -39.06 -5.20
C ALA A 8 5.24 -37.51 -5.13
N GLN A 9 5.24 -36.89 -6.29
CA GLN A 9 4.86 -35.49 -6.43
C GLN A 9 3.44 -35.39 -5.86
N HIS A 10 3.35 -34.89 -4.62
CA HIS A 10 2.12 -34.32 -4.15
C HIS A 10 1.84 -33.09 -5.01
N ALA A 11 1.21 -33.31 -6.15
CA ALA A 11 0.50 -32.30 -6.88
C ALA A 11 -0.68 -31.88 -5.99
N ASN A 12 -0.37 -31.13 -4.93
CA ASN A 12 -1.36 -30.39 -4.20
C ASN A 12 -1.88 -29.37 -5.22
N THR A 13 -3.09 -29.56 -5.73
CA THR A 13 -3.80 -28.63 -6.61
C THR A 13 -4.12 -27.39 -5.78
N SER A 14 -3.09 -26.62 -5.50
CA SER A 14 -3.21 -25.32 -4.87
C SER A 14 -4.11 -24.47 -5.77
N LYS A 15 -5.31 -24.19 -5.28
CA LYS A 15 -6.23 -23.27 -5.98
C LYS A 15 -5.46 -21.99 -6.27
N SER A 16 -5.56 -21.47 -7.49
CA SER A 16 -4.89 -20.24 -7.91
C SER A 16 -5.17 -19.11 -6.91
N VAL A 17 -4.14 -18.37 -6.50
CA VAL A 17 -4.24 -17.24 -5.54
C VAL A 17 -5.28 -16.19 -5.97
N TRP A 18 -5.54 -16.07 -7.26
CA TRP A 18 -6.54 -15.16 -7.84
C TRP A 18 -7.98 -15.43 -7.39
N ARG A 19 -8.26 -16.60 -6.81
CA ARG A 19 -9.61 -16.99 -6.35
C ARG A 19 -9.90 -16.60 -4.91
N TYR A 20 -8.90 -16.15 -4.17
CA TYR A 20 -9.05 -15.82 -2.75
C TYR A 20 -9.31 -14.33 -2.57
N LEU A 21 -10.38 -13.98 -1.86
CA LEU A 21 -10.69 -12.59 -1.50
C LEU A 21 -9.54 -11.95 -0.72
N LEU A 22 -8.94 -12.70 0.20
CA LEU A 22 -7.79 -12.25 0.99
C LEU A 22 -6.59 -11.88 0.10
N ALA A 23 -6.32 -12.63 -0.98
CA ALA A 23 -5.27 -12.30 -1.93
C ALA A 23 -5.54 -10.97 -2.65
N TRP A 24 -6.77 -10.71 -3.02
CA TRP A 24 -7.17 -9.44 -3.60
C TRP A 24 -7.08 -8.28 -2.61
N GLN A 25 -7.44 -8.49 -1.34
CA GLN A 25 -7.29 -7.47 -0.30
C GLN A 25 -5.82 -7.07 -0.10
N ILE A 26 -4.90 -8.05 -0.07
CA ILE A 26 -3.45 -7.78 0.02
C ILE A 26 -2.96 -7.07 -1.25
N THR A 27 -3.38 -7.52 -2.42
CA THR A 27 -3.01 -6.94 -3.71
C THR A 27 -3.47 -5.49 -3.82
N LEU A 28 -4.72 -5.21 -3.45
CA LEU A 28 -5.28 -3.87 -3.49
C LEU A 28 -4.71 -2.96 -2.41
N LEU A 29 -4.41 -3.48 -1.22
CA LEU A 29 -3.69 -2.73 -0.19
C LEU A 29 -2.36 -2.20 -0.73
N LEU A 30 -1.53 -3.08 -1.31
CA LEU A 30 -0.24 -2.71 -1.90
C LEU A 30 -0.40 -1.81 -3.13
N GLY A 31 -1.33 -2.14 -4.01
CA GLY A 31 -1.54 -1.42 -5.25
C GLY A 31 -2.07 0.01 -5.04
N LEU A 32 -3.09 0.18 -4.18
CA LEU A 32 -3.66 1.49 -3.86
C LEU A 32 -2.68 2.36 -3.07
N ASN A 33 -1.92 1.75 -2.15
CA ASN A 33 -0.85 2.46 -1.45
C ASN A 33 0.23 2.93 -2.44
N SER A 34 0.65 2.08 -3.37
CA SER A 34 1.62 2.45 -4.40
C SER A 34 1.06 3.53 -5.32
N PHE A 35 -0.18 3.42 -5.76
CA PHE A 35 -0.88 4.41 -6.57
C PHE A 35 -0.83 5.80 -5.91
N LEU A 36 -1.24 5.90 -4.65
CA LEU A 36 -1.19 7.13 -3.86
C LEU A 36 0.26 7.64 -3.74
N ASN A 37 1.18 6.77 -3.35
CA ASN A 37 2.57 7.13 -3.12
C ASN A 37 3.25 7.67 -4.39
N TYR A 38 3.03 7.04 -5.55
CA TYR A 38 3.61 7.52 -6.81
C TYR A 38 2.99 8.84 -7.30
N ILE A 39 1.71 9.11 -7.04
CA ILE A 39 1.12 10.42 -7.27
C ILE A 39 1.87 11.48 -6.45
N ILE A 40 2.04 11.25 -5.16
CA ILE A 40 2.69 12.20 -4.26
C ILE A 40 4.17 12.36 -4.61
N ILE A 41 4.92 11.28 -4.83
CA ILE A 41 6.33 11.37 -5.25
C ILE A 41 6.48 12.24 -6.50
N THR A 42 5.59 12.09 -7.46
CA THR A 42 5.69 12.82 -8.74
C THR A 42 5.28 14.27 -8.60
N TRP A 43 4.20 14.56 -7.89
CA TRP A 43 3.54 15.86 -7.96
C TRP A 43 3.65 16.71 -6.68
N LEU A 44 4.19 16.19 -5.58
CA LEU A 44 4.30 16.93 -4.32
C LEU A 44 5.01 18.29 -4.46
N PRO A 45 6.14 18.42 -5.18
CA PRO A 45 6.77 19.72 -5.37
C PRO A 45 5.86 20.73 -6.07
N SER A 46 5.11 20.28 -7.10
CA SER A 46 4.17 21.15 -7.82
C SER A 46 2.99 21.55 -6.95
N ILE A 47 2.42 20.60 -6.18
CA ILE A 47 1.35 20.87 -5.22
C ILE A 47 1.79 21.93 -4.21
N LEU A 48 3.01 21.81 -3.67
CA LEU A 48 3.53 22.73 -2.68
C LEU A 48 3.82 24.11 -3.25
N THR A 49 4.39 24.21 -4.46
CA THR A 49 4.67 25.50 -5.09
C THR A 49 3.39 26.26 -5.45
N GLU A 50 2.36 25.58 -5.92
CA GLU A 50 1.06 26.21 -6.20
C GLU A 50 0.31 26.65 -4.91
N THR A 51 0.64 26.06 -3.76
CA THR A 51 0.11 26.49 -2.45
C THR A 51 0.94 27.56 -1.76
N GLY A 52 1.93 28.15 -2.46
CA GLY A 52 2.70 29.31 -2.00
C GLY A 52 4.04 28.98 -1.34
N HIS A 53 4.47 27.72 -1.33
CA HIS A 53 5.81 27.37 -0.84
C HIS A 53 6.87 27.68 -1.91
N SER A 54 8.08 28.12 -1.48
CA SER A 54 9.19 28.28 -2.40
C SER A 54 9.65 26.93 -2.98
N ALA A 55 10.29 26.96 -4.16
CA ALA A 55 10.85 25.75 -4.79
C ALA A 55 11.84 25.02 -3.86
N THR A 56 12.63 25.77 -3.08
CA THR A 56 13.55 25.22 -2.09
C THR A 56 12.82 24.50 -0.97
N GLN A 57 11.74 25.07 -0.44
CA GLN A 57 10.90 24.43 0.58
C GLN A 57 10.22 23.19 0.03
N ALA A 58 9.66 23.25 -1.17
CA ALA A 58 9.01 22.14 -1.83
C ALA A 58 9.97 20.96 -2.03
N GLY A 59 11.20 21.23 -2.46
CA GLY A 59 12.27 20.23 -2.58
C GLY A 59 12.68 19.62 -1.23
N ALA A 60 12.82 20.46 -0.19
CA ALA A 60 13.13 19.98 1.17
C ALA A 60 12.02 19.09 1.73
N TYR A 61 10.74 19.46 1.54
CA TYR A 61 9.59 18.66 2.00
C TYR A 61 9.49 17.35 1.22
N HIS A 62 9.78 17.36 -0.08
CA HIS A 62 9.87 16.13 -0.86
C HIS A 62 10.97 15.19 -0.32
N GLY A 63 12.16 15.72 -0.03
CA GLY A 63 13.23 14.94 0.60
C GLY A 63 12.82 14.37 1.95
N ALA A 64 12.14 15.18 2.78
CA ALA A 64 11.61 14.75 4.07
C ALA A 64 10.54 13.64 3.93
N PHE A 65 9.66 13.73 2.92
CA PHE A 65 8.72 12.68 2.55
C PHE A 65 9.44 11.35 2.29
N GLN A 66 10.50 11.37 1.47
CA GLN A 66 11.26 10.16 1.13
C GLN A 66 11.93 9.54 2.36
N ILE A 67 12.50 10.36 3.24
CA ILE A 67 13.06 9.87 4.51
C ILE A 67 11.96 9.26 5.38
N ALA A 68 10.82 9.93 5.50
CA ALA A 68 9.69 9.45 6.29
C ALA A 68 9.15 8.10 5.80
N THR A 69 9.16 7.82 4.49
CA THR A 69 8.74 6.50 3.95
C THR A 69 9.66 5.36 4.35
N ALA A 70 10.94 5.63 4.63
CA ALA A 70 11.90 4.60 5.03
C ALA A 70 11.84 4.26 6.53
N LEU A 71 11.47 5.22 7.39
CA LEU A 71 11.49 5.07 8.85
C LEU A 71 10.64 3.92 9.40
N PRO A 72 9.44 3.63 8.86
CA PRO A 72 8.60 2.55 9.38
C PRO A 72 9.29 1.19 9.38
N GLY A 73 10.22 0.94 8.45
CA GLY A 73 10.97 -0.32 8.40
C GLY A 73 11.71 -0.65 9.68
N LEU A 74 12.24 0.37 10.36
CA LEU A 74 12.98 0.21 11.61
C LEU A 74 12.05 -0.11 12.80
N ILE A 75 10.80 0.37 12.75
CA ILE A 75 9.84 0.30 13.86
C ILE A 75 8.90 -0.89 13.69
N LEU A 76 8.36 -1.09 12.50
CA LEU A 76 7.30 -2.07 12.26
C LEU A 76 7.80 -3.50 12.20
N ILE A 77 8.98 -3.76 11.66
CA ILE A 77 9.49 -5.13 11.53
C ILE A 77 9.54 -5.84 12.90
N PRO A 78 10.15 -5.26 13.96
CA PRO A 78 10.14 -5.89 15.28
C PRO A 78 8.75 -5.89 15.95
N LEU A 79 7.88 -4.92 15.62
CA LEU A 79 6.53 -4.84 16.17
C LEU A 79 5.62 -5.92 15.58
N LEU A 80 5.71 -6.19 14.28
CA LEU A 80 4.88 -7.19 13.60
C LEU A 80 5.08 -8.59 14.16
N ALA A 81 6.28 -8.92 14.62
CA ALA A 81 6.56 -10.20 15.27
C ALA A 81 5.76 -10.42 16.58
N LYS A 82 5.27 -9.35 17.20
CA LYS A 82 4.52 -9.37 18.46
C LYS A 82 3.00 -9.28 18.26
N LEU A 83 2.55 -8.81 17.10
CA LEU A 83 1.13 -8.60 16.81
C LEU A 83 0.56 -9.82 16.08
N LYS A 84 -0.49 -10.42 16.67
CA LYS A 84 -1.24 -11.52 16.03
C LYS A 84 -2.17 -11.01 14.94
N ASP A 85 -2.80 -9.86 15.16
CA ASP A 85 -3.74 -9.21 14.25
C ASP A 85 -3.25 -7.81 13.94
N GLN A 86 -3.19 -7.45 12.67
CA GLN A 86 -2.70 -6.17 12.18
C GLN A 86 -3.80 -5.33 11.50
N SER A 87 -5.07 -5.73 11.60
CA SER A 87 -6.21 -5.06 10.94
C SER A 87 -6.35 -3.60 11.36
N ALA A 88 -6.36 -3.35 12.67
CA ALA A 88 -6.50 -1.99 13.20
C ALA A 88 -5.30 -1.12 12.82
N LEU A 89 -4.09 -1.66 12.89
CA LEU A 89 -2.86 -0.93 12.53
C LEU A 89 -2.88 -0.55 11.05
N SER A 90 -3.20 -1.50 10.17
CA SER A 90 -3.29 -1.28 8.74
C SER A 90 -4.36 -0.24 8.38
N PHE A 91 -5.53 -0.35 9.01
CA PHE A 91 -6.63 0.61 8.83
C PHE A 91 -6.24 2.04 9.25
N ILE A 92 -5.68 2.19 10.45
CA ILE A 92 -5.29 3.51 10.99
C ILE A 92 -4.24 4.18 10.10
N LEU A 93 -3.20 3.44 9.70
CA LEU A 93 -2.13 3.98 8.87
C LEU A 93 -2.65 4.42 7.49
N ALA A 94 -3.50 3.63 6.85
CA ALA A 94 -4.09 3.98 5.56
C ALA A 94 -5.06 5.18 5.68
N MET A 95 -5.85 5.25 6.75
CA MET A 95 -6.73 6.39 7.03
C MET A 95 -5.93 7.67 7.31
N LEU A 96 -4.80 7.57 8.01
CA LEU A 96 -3.90 8.71 8.23
C LEU A 96 -3.25 9.17 6.91
N SER A 97 -2.96 8.27 5.97
CA SER A 97 -2.52 8.64 4.62
C SER A 97 -3.61 9.42 3.87
N ALA A 98 -4.87 8.96 3.93
CA ALA A 98 -6.00 9.68 3.34
C ALA A 98 -6.19 11.07 3.98
N LEU A 99 -6.13 11.15 5.30
CA LEU A 99 -6.24 12.40 6.05
C LEU A 99 -5.09 13.36 5.69
N SER A 100 -3.88 12.85 5.51
CA SER A 100 -2.73 13.67 5.12
C SER A 100 -2.91 14.29 3.73
N ALA A 101 -3.47 13.54 2.77
CA ALA A 101 -3.78 14.08 1.44
C ALA A 101 -4.82 15.22 1.53
N LEU A 102 -5.85 15.05 2.36
CA LEU A 102 -6.84 16.13 2.62
C LEU A 102 -6.22 17.28 3.42
N GLY A 103 -5.29 17.00 4.33
CA GLY A 103 -4.53 18.01 5.07
C GLY A 103 -3.70 18.91 4.16
N LEU A 104 -3.05 18.35 3.14
CA LEU A 104 -2.35 19.12 2.11
C LEU A 104 -3.30 20.03 1.33
N LEU A 105 -4.55 19.60 1.11
CA LEU A 105 -5.56 20.37 0.39
C LEU A 105 -6.15 21.51 1.23
N TYR A 106 -6.60 21.21 2.47
CA TYR A 106 -7.39 22.14 3.28
C TYR A 106 -6.58 22.92 4.30
N MET A 107 -5.38 22.46 4.65
CA MET A 107 -4.52 23.08 5.66
C MET A 107 -3.06 23.20 5.16
N PRO A 108 -2.83 23.88 4.01
CA PRO A 108 -1.50 23.96 3.39
C PRO A 108 -0.45 24.63 4.30
N SER A 109 -0.85 25.45 5.25
CA SER A 109 0.07 26.03 6.25
C SER A 109 0.81 24.97 7.09
N PHE A 110 0.25 23.76 7.22
CA PHE A 110 0.86 22.62 7.89
C PHE A 110 1.42 21.57 6.92
N ALA A 111 1.71 21.96 5.68
CA ALA A 111 2.13 21.03 4.62
C ALA A 111 3.30 20.13 5.02
N PHE A 112 4.26 20.63 5.79
CA PHE A 112 5.39 19.83 6.30
C PHE A 112 4.93 18.65 7.16
N VAL A 113 3.99 18.88 8.08
CA VAL A 113 3.44 17.84 8.96
C VAL A 113 2.68 16.81 8.15
N TRP A 114 1.82 17.26 7.23
CA TRP A 114 1.07 16.37 6.35
C TRP A 114 1.98 15.53 5.45
N THR A 115 3.04 16.14 4.93
CA THR A 115 4.04 15.46 4.11
C THR A 115 4.76 14.36 4.87
N LEU A 116 5.22 14.63 6.09
CA LEU A 116 5.89 13.63 6.94
C LEU A 116 4.92 12.50 7.32
N MET A 117 3.70 12.84 7.73
CA MET A 117 2.69 11.85 8.12
C MET A 117 2.31 10.95 6.93
N LEU A 118 2.11 11.53 5.76
CA LEU A 118 1.79 10.79 4.55
C LEU A 118 2.94 9.85 4.16
N GLY A 119 4.18 10.33 4.18
CA GLY A 119 5.37 9.51 3.90
C GLY A 119 5.48 8.33 4.87
N PHE A 120 5.43 8.60 6.18
CA PHE A 120 5.51 7.56 7.20
C PHE A 120 4.39 6.53 7.06
N CYS A 121 3.14 6.97 6.94
CA CYS A 121 1.99 6.06 6.84
C CYS A 121 2.00 5.24 5.56
N SER A 122 2.37 5.83 4.42
CA SER A 122 2.50 5.12 3.14
C SER A 122 3.61 4.07 3.19
N GLY A 123 4.79 4.41 3.74
CA GLY A 123 5.87 3.45 3.93
C GLY A 123 5.48 2.32 4.88
N ALA A 124 4.76 2.63 5.95
CA ALA A 124 4.24 1.65 6.89
C ALA A 124 3.23 0.68 6.24
N CYS A 125 2.28 1.19 5.46
CA CYS A 125 1.33 0.37 4.70
C CYS A 125 2.03 -0.55 3.70
N PHE A 126 3.10 -0.07 3.05
CA PHE A 126 3.88 -0.89 2.12
C PHE A 126 4.56 -2.07 2.83
N ILE A 127 5.20 -1.83 3.98
CA ILE A 127 5.84 -2.86 4.78
C ILE A 127 4.81 -3.88 5.29
N LEU A 128 3.66 -3.42 5.77
CA LEU A 128 2.56 -4.29 6.19
C LEU A 128 2.09 -5.18 5.04
N GLY A 129 1.83 -4.60 3.88
CA GLY A 129 1.38 -5.33 2.70
C GLY A 129 2.37 -6.41 2.25
N LEU A 130 3.68 -6.09 2.22
CA LEU A 130 4.72 -7.08 1.94
C LEU A 130 4.78 -8.18 3.01
N SER A 131 4.63 -7.82 4.29
CA SER A 131 4.60 -8.79 5.38
C SER A 131 3.39 -9.73 5.29
N PHE A 132 2.24 -9.23 4.84
CA PHE A 132 1.04 -10.04 4.66
C PHE A 132 1.19 -11.11 3.58
N ILE A 133 2.03 -10.90 2.56
CA ILE A 133 2.34 -11.93 1.58
C ILE A 133 2.88 -13.20 2.26
N SER A 134 3.81 -13.06 3.20
CA SER A 134 4.37 -14.19 3.93
C SER A 134 3.48 -14.67 5.08
N LEU A 135 2.79 -13.76 5.78
CA LEU A 135 1.99 -14.09 6.97
C LEU A 135 0.65 -14.75 6.62
N ARG A 136 0.13 -14.58 5.40
CA ARG A 136 -1.20 -15.04 4.96
C ARG A 136 -1.15 -16.20 3.97
N THR A 137 0.04 -16.72 3.69
CA THR A 137 0.24 -17.90 2.83
C THR A 137 0.73 -19.09 3.65
N ASP A 138 0.41 -20.30 3.20
CA ASP A 138 0.70 -21.54 3.92
C ASP A 138 2.03 -22.16 3.45
N ASP A 139 2.51 -21.80 2.26
CA ASP A 139 3.77 -22.30 1.69
C ASP A 139 4.47 -21.24 0.81
N SER A 140 5.73 -21.49 0.48
CA SER A 140 6.58 -20.58 -0.31
C SER A 140 6.12 -20.42 -1.75
N GLN A 141 5.51 -21.42 -2.35
CA GLN A 141 4.99 -21.35 -3.72
C GLN A 141 3.76 -20.43 -3.77
N GLN A 142 2.89 -20.54 -2.78
CA GLN A 142 1.72 -19.67 -2.63
C GLN A 142 2.16 -18.21 -2.36
N ALA A 143 3.18 -18.01 -1.51
CA ALA A 143 3.76 -16.69 -1.25
C ALA A 143 4.36 -16.08 -2.54
N ALA A 144 5.11 -16.84 -3.32
CA ALA A 144 5.66 -16.38 -4.59
C ALA A 144 4.55 -16.00 -5.58
N SER A 145 3.48 -16.80 -5.68
CA SER A 145 2.35 -16.54 -6.56
C SER A 145 1.58 -15.28 -6.14
N LEU A 146 1.35 -15.10 -4.83
CA LEU A 146 0.71 -13.89 -4.29
C LEU A 146 1.58 -12.65 -4.47
N SER A 147 2.89 -12.77 -4.27
CA SER A 147 3.84 -11.69 -4.54
C SER A 147 3.81 -11.26 -6.01
N GLY A 148 3.84 -12.22 -6.94
CA GLY A 148 3.72 -11.96 -8.37
C GLY A 148 2.41 -11.24 -8.73
N MET A 149 1.27 -11.73 -8.21
CA MET A 149 -0.04 -11.09 -8.39
C MET A 149 -0.04 -9.65 -7.85
N SER A 150 0.39 -9.47 -6.61
CA SER A 150 0.35 -8.18 -5.93
C SER A 150 1.26 -7.13 -6.60
N GLN A 151 2.44 -7.54 -7.03
CA GLN A 151 3.36 -6.61 -7.70
C GLN A 151 2.92 -6.29 -9.13
N SER A 152 2.41 -7.27 -9.90
CA SER A 152 1.93 -7.01 -11.26
C SER A 152 0.75 -6.03 -11.27
N VAL A 153 -0.29 -6.30 -10.48
CA VAL A 153 -1.45 -5.40 -10.34
C VAL A 153 -1.04 -4.08 -9.69
N GLY A 154 -0.20 -4.15 -8.64
CA GLY A 154 0.24 -2.96 -7.90
C GLY A 154 1.04 -2.00 -8.75
N TYR A 155 2.00 -2.47 -9.55
CA TYR A 155 2.78 -1.59 -10.43
C TYR A 155 1.96 -1.03 -11.60
N LEU A 156 0.97 -1.77 -12.08
CA LEU A 156 0.04 -1.24 -13.08
C LEU A 156 -0.77 -0.05 -12.52
N LEU A 157 -1.30 -0.18 -11.30
CA LEU A 157 -1.98 0.91 -10.61
C LEU A 157 -1.01 2.09 -10.33
N ALA A 158 0.20 1.79 -9.87
CA ALA A 158 1.22 2.79 -9.60
C ALA A 158 1.59 3.62 -10.86
N ALA A 159 1.67 2.97 -12.01
CA ALA A 159 1.97 3.63 -13.28
C ALA A 159 0.85 4.57 -13.74
N ILE A 160 -0.42 4.19 -13.53
CA ILE A 160 -1.59 4.97 -13.92
C ILE A 160 -1.74 6.24 -13.02
N GLY A 161 -1.37 6.15 -11.76
CA GLY A 161 -1.60 7.19 -10.75
C GLY A 161 -1.11 8.58 -11.16
N PRO A 162 0.19 8.78 -11.42
CA PRO A 162 0.75 10.07 -11.79
C PRO A 162 0.16 10.65 -13.08
N MET A 163 -0.12 9.79 -14.06
CA MET A 163 -0.74 10.20 -15.33
C MET A 163 -2.16 10.72 -15.10
N LEU A 164 -2.95 10.00 -14.33
CA LEU A 164 -4.33 10.40 -14.01
C LEU A 164 -4.34 11.69 -13.19
N ALA A 165 -3.48 11.82 -12.19
CA ALA A 165 -3.37 13.03 -11.39
C ALA A 165 -2.97 14.23 -12.23
N GLY A 166 -2.00 14.09 -13.13
CA GLY A 166 -1.60 15.16 -14.06
C GLY A 166 -2.73 15.57 -15.02
N ALA A 167 -3.45 14.59 -15.57
CA ALA A 167 -4.60 14.85 -16.45
C ALA A 167 -5.73 15.59 -15.69
N LEU A 168 -6.04 15.17 -14.47
CA LEU A 168 -7.01 15.84 -13.61
C LEU A 168 -6.59 17.29 -13.31
N HIS A 169 -5.33 17.51 -12.97
CA HIS A 169 -4.80 18.86 -12.75
C HIS A 169 -4.92 19.72 -14.01
N THR A 170 -4.52 19.21 -15.17
CA THR A 170 -4.59 19.95 -16.44
C THR A 170 -6.03 20.33 -16.81
N THR A 171 -7.00 19.47 -16.55
CA THR A 171 -8.41 19.71 -16.90
C THR A 171 -9.13 20.60 -15.88
N THR A 172 -8.77 20.52 -14.60
CA THR A 172 -9.45 21.27 -13.53
C THR A 172 -8.72 22.56 -13.13
N GLY A 173 -7.46 22.73 -13.52
CA GLY A 173 -6.61 23.84 -13.10
C GLY A 173 -6.28 23.83 -11.60
N SER A 174 -6.43 22.70 -10.91
CA SER A 174 -6.27 22.61 -9.46
C SER A 174 -5.81 21.23 -8.99
N TRP A 175 -5.04 21.18 -7.91
CA TRP A 175 -4.65 19.95 -7.23
C TRP A 175 -5.74 19.34 -6.33
N SER A 176 -6.93 19.99 -6.23
CA SER A 176 -8.02 19.47 -5.41
C SER A 176 -8.49 18.09 -5.85
N ALA A 177 -8.75 17.90 -7.15
CA ALA A 177 -9.18 16.61 -7.68
C ALA A 177 -8.13 15.48 -7.51
N PRO A 178 -6.84 15.69 -7.82
CA PRO A 178 -5.78 14.72 -7.52
C PRO A 178 -5.63 14.38 -6.04
N LEU A 179 -5.75 15.35 -5.13
CA LEU A 179 -5.65 15.10 -3.68
C LEU A 179 -6.87 14.35 -3.15
N TRP A 180 -8.08 14.64 -3.65
CA TRP A 180 -9.27 13.83 -3.38
C TRP A 180 -9.11 12.40 -3.89
N LEU A 181 -8.54 12.21 -5.07
CA LEU A 181 -8.24 10.88 -5.61
C LEU A 181 -7.30 10.10 -4.68
N CYS A 182 -6.26 10.76 -4.16
CA CYS A 182 -5.39 10.18 -3.14
C CYS A 182 -6.14 9.81 -1.86
N ALA A 183 -7.03 10.68 -1.37
CA ALA A 183 -7.81 10.41 -0.18
C ALA A 183 -8.75 9.21 -0.36
N ILE A 184 -9.44 9.12 -1.50
CA ILE A 184 -10.29 7.98 -1.84
C ILE A 184 -9.46 6.68 -1.90
N ALA A 185 -8.31 6.72 -2.58
CA ALA A 185 -7.40 5.57 -2.63
C ALA A 185 -6.94 5.14 -1.24
N GLY A 186 -6.64 6.09 -0.35
CA GLY A 186 -6.29 5.83 1.05
C GLY A 186 -7.41 5.18 1.85
N VAL A 187 -8.67 5.63 1.67
CA VAL A 187 -9.83 5.01 2.32
C VAL A 187 -10.05 3.57 1.81
N LEU A 188 -9.97 3.35 0.49
CA LEU A 188 -10.08 2.00 -0.07
C LEU A 188 -8.94 1.10 0.41
N CYS A 189 -7.73 1.64 0.51
CA CYS A 189 -6.58 0.96 1.10
C CYS A 189 -6.85 0.55 2.56
N ALA A 190 -7.47 1.43 3.36
CA ALA A 190 -7.84 1.15 4.74
C ALA A 190 -8.86 0.01 4.84
N LEU A 191 -9.87 -0.01 3.98
CA LEU A 191 -10.86 -1.09 3.93
C LEU A 191 -10.21 -2.44 3.56
N CYS A 192 -9.29 -2.44 2.58
CA CYS A 192 -8.50 -3.63 2.26
C CYS A 192 -7.62 -4.06 3.43
N GLY A 193 -7.06 -3.11 4.18
CA GLY A 193 -6.24 -3.34 5.37
C GLY A 193 -6.99 -4.04 6.50
N LEU A 194 -8.28 -3.74 6.70
CA LEU A 194 -9.12 -4.44 7.68
C LEU A 194 -9.23 -5.93 7.39
N GLY A 195 -9.36 -6.30 6.12
CA GLY A 195 -9.46 -7.70 5.72
C GLY A 195 -8.11 -8.42 5.74
N SER A 196 -7.09 -7.83 5.10
CA SER A 196 -5.75 -8.42 4.96
C SER A 196 -4.97 -8.51 6.27
N GLY A 197 -5.27 -7.61 7.23
CA GLY A 197 -4.66 -7.58 8.55
C GLY A 197 -5.14 -8.67 9.51
N LYS A 198 -6.25 -9.37 9.23
CA LYS A 198 -6.80 -10.43 10.09
C LYS A 198 -5.81 -11.60 10.22
N ASN A 199 -5.79 -12.21 11.41
CA ASN A 199 -4.94 -13.38 11.67
C ASN A 199 -5.52 -14.65 11.04
N THR A 200 -5.48 -14.73 9.71
CA THR A 200 -5.94 -15.87 8.91
C THR A 200 -5.00 -16.14 7.74
N THR A 201 -5.07 -17.30 7.10
CA THR A 201 -4.34 -17.63 5.88
C THR A 201 -5.30 -17.83 4.70
N LEU A 202 -4.78 -17.89 3.47
CA LEU A 202 -5.59 -18.10 2.28
C LEU A 202 -6.45 -19.36 2.38
N ALA A 203 -5.89 -20.47 2.90
CA ALA A 203 -6.62 -21.71 3.05
C ALA A 203 -7.73 -21.60 4.11
N LYS A 204 -7.49 -20.95 5.24
CA LYS A 204 -8.49 -20.77 6.31
C LYS A 204 -9.61 -19.83 5.86
N SER A 205 -9.27 -18.72 5.21
CA SER A 205 -10.26 -17.75 4.74
C SER A 205 -11.23 -18.33 3.69
N ALA A 206 -10.81 -19.33 2.93
CA ALA A 206 -11.68 -20.01 1.96
C ALA A 206 -12.73 -20.90 2.65
N ASN A 207 -12.41 -21.47 3.81
CA ASN A 207 -13.33 -22.33 4.56
C ASN A 207 -14.36 -21.54 5.38
N GLU A 208 -14.10 -20.28 5.68
CA GLU A 208 -15.03 -19.38 6.38
C GLU A 208 -16.16 -18.83 5.47
N LEU A 209 -16.01 -19.01 4.16
CA LEU A 209 -16.98 -18.53 3.15
C LEU A 209 -17.90 -19.64 2.62
N LEU A 210 -17.71 -20.90 3.05
CA LEU A 210 -18.52 -22.07 2.73
C LEU A 210 -19.47 -22.42 3.89
#